data_506854f3ef3732ca02058e79602a9dac
#
_entry.id   506854f3ef3732ca02058e79602a9dac
#
_cell.length_a   1.000
_cell.length_b   1.000
_cell.length_c   1.000
_cell.angle_alpha   90.00
_cell.angle_beta   90.00
_cell.angle_gamma   90.00
#
_symmetry.space_group_name_H-M   'P 1'
#
loop_
_entity.id
_entity.type
_entity.pdbx_description
1 polymer ?
#
loop_
_entity_poly.entity_id
_entity_poly.type
_entity_poly.pdbx_seq_one_letter_code
_entity_poly.pdbx_strand_id
1 'polypeptide(L)'
;MTVAEALRQVCARLAPVAGDGARHEAEQMLQQALGCSRSDLILAGSTLLMPALSSAIEGMTGRRLVGEPLAYILGAAYFHSRSIAVTPDVLIPRPDTEVLIETIVAGETDGPERFCDLGTGSGCILSVLLGVRPTWRGIGIDISIDALTVAQENCPTFTSLMCADMFEALKAGQLLDFVVSNPPYVTWKELADLDPQVRDFEPHVALDGGPDGLRFYRTIAQRAPAVLKSGGRVYCEIGSEQGHSVPDVFTSHKWCNVNMIRDLAGRPRVVTATWAGDSFSC
;
A
#
# COMPACT_ATOMS: atom_id res chain seq x y z
N MET A 1 25.70 0.85 -28.84
CA MET A 1 25.04 1.96 -28.16
C MET A 1 25.63 2.12 -26.77
N THR A 2 25.99 3.32 -26.37
CA THR A 2 26.46 3.60 -25.01
C THR A 2 25.30 3.74 -24.02
N VAL A 3 25.59 3.67 -22.72
CA VAL A 3 24.62 3.89 -21.63
C VAL A 3 23.93 5.25 -21.77
N ALA A 4 24.70 6.32 -22.05
CA ALA A 4 24.14 7.66 -22.22
C ALA A 4 23.26 7.79 -23.47
N GLU A 5 23.58 7.08 -24.54
CA GLU A 5 22.74 7.03 -25.75
C GLU A 5 21.42 6.28 -25.44
N ALA A 6 21.48 5.15 -24.76
CA ALA A 6 20.31 4.39 -24.34
C ALA A 6 19.39 5.23 -23.44
N LEU A 7 19.95 5.90 -22.42
CA LEU A 7 19.19 6.78 -21.55
C LEU A 7 18.43 7.85 -22.31
N ARG A 8 19.10 8.52 -23.26
CA ARG A 8 18.44 9.55 -24.10
C ARG A 8 17.32 8.96 -24.96
N GLN A 9 17.56 7.79 -25.58
CA GLN A 9 16.54 7.13 -26.42
C GLN A 9 15.33 6.69 -25.61
N VAL A 10 15.52 6.03 -24.45
CA VAL A 10 14.44 5.62 -23.56
C VAL A 10 13.66 6.84 -23.07
N CYS A 11 14.34 7.87 -22.58
CA CYS A 11 13.71 9.11 -22.15
C CYS A 11 12.82 9.73 -23.24
N ALA A 12 13.34 9.86 -24.47
CA ALA A 12 12.57 10.42 -25.58
C ALA A 12 11.33 9.58 -25.93
N ARG A 13 11.43 8.25 -25.84
CA ARG A 13 10.30 7.34 -26.09
C ARG A 13 9.25 7.38 -25.00
N LEU A 14 9.68 7.53 -23.74
CA LEU A 14 8.77 7.60 -22.59
C LEU A 14 8.09 8.97 -22.43
N ALA A 15 8.60 10.02 -23.02
CA ALA A 15 8.04 11.37 -22.91
C ALA A 15 6.53 11.47 -23.16
N PRO A 16 5.92 10.75 -24.14
CA PRO A 16 4.48 10.80 -24.38
C PRO A 16 3.63 10.18 -23.24
N VAL A 17 4.19 9.23 -22.49
CA VAL A 17 3.44 8.48 -21.43
C VAL A 17 3.83 8.88 -20.01
N ALA A 18 5.03 9.41 -19.81
CA ALA A 18 5.57 9.78 -18.49
C ALA A 18 5.78 11.29 -18.32
N GLY A 19 5.61 12.10 -19.39
CA GLY A 19 5.78 13.55 -19.32
C GLY A 19 7.13 13.94 -18.71
N ASP A 20 7.09 14.83 -17.71
CA ASP A 20 8.29 15.31 -16.99
C ASP A 20 9.02 14.19 -16.21
N GLY A 21 8.33 13.10 -15.89
CA GLY A 21 8.88 11.91 -15.22
C GLY A 21 9.74 11.03 -16.14
N ALA A 22 9.68 11.18 -17.46
CA ALA A 22 10.29 10.27 -18.43
C ALA A 22 11.80 10.02 -18.20
N ARG A 23 12.53 11.06 -17.81
CA ARG A 23 13.96 10.92 -17.49
C ARG A 23 14.20 10.08 -16.24
N HIS A 24 13.40 10.29 -15.20
CA HIS A 24 13.49 9.55 -13.95
C HIS A 24 13.18 8.08 -14.18
N GLU A 25 12.09 7.79 -14.90
CA GLU A 25 11.70 6.42 -15.26
C GLU A 25 12.79 5.71 -16.09
N ALA A 26 13.35 6.40 -17.09
CA ALA A 26 14.44 5.88 -17.90
C ALA A 26 15.70 5.59 -17.06
N GLU A 27 16.08 6.49 -16.13
CA GLU A 27 17.19 6.25 -15.20
C GLU A 27 16.95 5.01 -14.34
N GLN A 28 15.75 4.82 -13.80
CA GLN A 28 15.41 3.64 -12.98
C GLN A 28 15.45 2.34 -13.79
N MET A 29 14.91 2.31 -15.02
CA MET A 29 15.00 1.15 -15.89
C MET A 29 16.45 0.76 -16.21
N LEU A 30 17.30 1.73 -16.50
CA LEU A 30 18.72 1.46 -16.77
C LEU A 30 19.46 1.00 -15.51
N GLN A 31 19.16 1.59 -14.34
CA GLN A 31 19.73 1.16 -13.06
C GLN A 31 19.36 -0.30 -12.76
N GLN A 32 18.09 -0.67 -12.96
CA GLN A 32 17.60 -2.03 -12.79
C GLN A 32 18.32 -3.00 -13.74
N ALA A 33 18.43 -2.66 -15.02
CA ALA A 33 19.09 -3.52 -16.00
C ALA A 33 20.59 -3.71 -15.73
N LEU A 34 21.26 -2.66 -15.25
CA LEU A 34 22.70 -2.64 -14.98
C LEU A 34 23.04 -3.11 -13.57
N GLY A 35 22.07 -3.22 -12.65
CA GLY A 35 22.31 -3.53 -11.25
C GLY A 35 23.17 -2.47 -10.55
N CYS A 36 23.00 -1.18 -10.85
CA CYS A 36 23.86 -0.11 -10.40
C CYS A 36 23.12 1.06 -9.76
N SER A 37 23.83 1.88 -8.97
CA SER A 37 23.29 3.10 -8.42
C SER A 37 23.12 4.20 -9.49
N ARG A 38 22.39 5.26 -9.16
CA ARG A 38 22.28 6.44 -10.04
C ARG A 38 23.64 7.09 -10.32
N SER A 39 24.51 7.13 -9.34
CA SER A 39 25.87 7.68 -9.51
C SER A 39 26.69 6.84 -10.47
N ASP A 40 26.62 5.51 -10.34
CA ASP A 40 27.32 4.58 -11.23
C ASP A 40 26.79 4.68 -12.67
N LEU A 41 25.46 4.86 -12.84
CA LEU A 41 24.84 5.07 -14.15
C LEU A 41 25.41 6.29 -14.86
N ILE A 42 25.62 7.39 -14.13
CA ILE A 42 26.21 8.63 -14.67
C ILE A 42 27.66 8.38 -15.09
N LEU A 43 28.45 7.72 -14.24
CA LEU A 43 29.86 7.41 -14.51
C LEU A 43 30.02 6.44 -15.70
N ALA A 44 29.09 5.51 -15.87
CA ALA A 44 29.09 4.53 -16.95
C ALA A 44 28.62 5.10 -18.30
N GLY A 45 28.34 6.40 -18.42
CA GLY A 45 27.71 6.99 -19.59
C GLY A 45 28.37 6.70 -20.95
N SER A 46 29.71 6.56 -21.00
CA SER A 46 30.47 6.20 -22.21
C SER A 46 30.62 4.68 -22.43
N THR A 47 30.21 3.86 -21.47
CA THR A 47 30.31 2.39 -21.54
C THR A 47 29.35 1.84 -22.58
N LEU A 48 29.81 0.88 -23.38
CA LEU A 48 28.97 0.17 -24.34
C LEU A 48 28.05 -0.81 -23.61
N LEU A 49 26.74 -0.76 -23.93
CA LEU A 49 25.79 -1.74 -23.45
C LEU A 49 25.98 -3.09 -24.15
N MET A 50 25.97 -4.16 -23.37
CA MET A 50 25.88 -5.52 -23.91
C MET A 50 24.52 -5.74 -24.55
N PRO A 51 24.43 -6.55 -25.62
CA PRO A 51 23.16 -6.81 -26.35
C PRO A 51 22.03 -7.31 -25.41
N ALA A 52 22.34 -8.16 -24.45
CA ALA A 52 21.36 -8.67 -23.49
C ALA A 52 20.72 -7.54 -22.63
N LEU A 53 21.54 -6.59 -22.15
CA LEU A 53 21.07 -5.44 -21.38
C LEU A 53 20.23 -4.48 -22.24
N SER A 54 20.66 -4.26 -23.50
CA SER A 54 19.86 -3.49 -24.44
C SER A 54 18.49 -4.11 -24.68
N SER A 55 18.42 -5.44 -24.81
CA SER A 55 17.16 -6.16 -24.97
C SER A 55 16.26 -6.07 -23.72
N ALA A 56 16.84 -6.18 -22.52
CA ALA A 56 16.11 -6.02 -21.28
C ALA A 56 15.51 -4.61 -21.13
N ILE A 57 16.30 -3.57 -21.41
CA ILE A 57 15.85 -2.17 -21.39
C ILE A 57 14.72 -1.95 -22.42
N GLU A 58 14.86 -2.51 -23.62
CA GLU A 58 13.83 -2.44 -24.67
C GLU A 58 12.53 -3.12 -24.22
N GLY A 59 12.60 -4.30 -23.59
CA GLY A 59 11.45 -4.99 -23.02
C GLY A 59 10.73 -4.15 -21.96
N MET A 60 11.47 -3.58 -21.00
CA MET A 60 10.90 -2.69 -19.98
C MET A 60 10.26 -1.44 -20.61
N THR A 61 10.94 -0.83 -21.58
CA THR A 61 10.42 0.33 -22.30
C THR A 61 9.14 -0.01 -23.04
N GLY A 62 9.06 -1.17 -23.70
CA GLY A 62 7.87 -1.62 -24.41
C GLY A 62 6.67 -1.82 -23.47
N ARG A 63 6.88 -2.44 -22.31
CA ARG A 63 5.84 -2.58 -21.24
C ARG A 63 5.33 -1.22 -20.77
N ARG A 64 6.23 -0.28 -20.53
CA ARG A 64 5.86 1.06 -20.06
C ARG A 64 5.06 1.86 -21.11
N LEU A 65 5.39 1.71 -22.38
CA LEU A 65 4.70 2.39 -23.49
C LEU A 65 3.25 1.92 -23.68
N VAL A 66 2.90 0.71 -23.25
CA VAL A 66 1.50 0.21 -23.25
C VAL A 66 0.76 0.58 -21.96
N GLY A 67 1.37 1.38 -21.07
CA GLY A 67 0.74 1.92 -19.88
C GLY A 67 1.00 1.14 -18.59
N GLU A 68 1.80 0.06 -18.62
CA GLU A 68 2.10 -0.70 -17.42
C GLU A 68 2.82 0.16 -16.38
N PRO A 69 2.41 0.13 -15.09
CA PRO A 69 3.06 0.90 -14.02
C PRO A 69 4.54 0.55 -13.90
N LEU A 70 5.38 1.59 -13.74
CA LEU A 70 6.82 1.40 -13.60
C LEU A 70 7.19 0.47 -12.45
N ALA A 71 6.47 0.54 -11.33
CA ALA A 71 6.71 -0.32 -10.16
C ALA A 71 6.58 -1.82 -10.50
N TYR A 72 5.60 -2.21 -11.33
CA TYR A 72 5.45 -3.60 -11.77
C TYR A 72 6.54 -4.01 -12.77
N ILE A 73 6.98 -3.08 -13.61
CA ILE A 73 8.08 -3.33 -14.55
C ILE A 73 9.40 -3.59 -13.79
N LEU A 74 9.63 -2.82 -12.72
CA LEU A 74 10.82 -2.94 -11.87
C LEU A 74 10.69 -4.03 -10.80
N GLY A 75 9.47 -4.52 -10.54
CA GLY A 75 9.19 -5.47 -9.46
C GLY A 75 9.26 -4.89 -8.06
N ALA A 76 9.37 -3.57 -7.92
CA ALA A 76 9.49 -2.90 -6.63
C ALA A 76 8.92 -1.47 -6.65
N ALA A 77 8.38 -1.04 -5.50
CA ALA A 77 7.97 0.32 -5.21
C ALA A 77 8.74 0.85 -3.99
N TYR A 78 9.03 2.16 -3.98
CA TYR A 78 9.66 2.80 -2.83
C TYR A 78 8.58 3.31 -1.89
N PHE A 79 8.61 2.88 -0.62
CA PHE A 79 7.62 3.23 0.38
C PHE A 79 8.27 3.34 1.77
N HIS A 80 8.06 4.43 2.48
CA HIS A 80 8.57 4.68 3.83
C HIS A 80 10.08 4.34 3.97
N SER A 81 10.89 4.87 3.05
CA SER A 81 12.35 4.63 2.98
C SER A 81 12.77 3.16 2.76
N ARG A 82 11.88 2.32 2.25
CA ARG A 82 12.12 0.90 1.94
C ARG A 82 11.78 0.58 0.50
N SER A 83 12.44 -0.39 -0.07
CA SER A 83 12.02 -1.05 -1.31
C SER A 83 11.04 -2.15 -0.95
N ILE A 84 9.83 -2.09 -1.49
CA ILE A 84 8.76 -3.07 -1.31
C ILE A 84 8.58 -3.82 -2.62
N ALA A 85 8.73 -5.13 -2.62
CA ALA A 85 8.44 -5.97 -3.76
C ALA A 85 6.95 -5.85 -4.14
N VAL A 86 6.67 -5.73 -5.43
CA VAL A 86 5.29 -5.62 -5.94
C VAL A 86 5.15 -6.40 -7.24
N THR A 87 3.98 -7.01 -7.43
CA THR A 87 3.54 -7.67 -8.66
C THR A 87 2.13 -7.16 -9.02
N PRO A 88 1.58 -7.49 -10.19
CA PRO A 88 0.19 -7.18 -10.53
C PRO A 88 -0.87 -7.78 -9.58
N ASP A 89 -0.46 -8.61 -8.63
CA ASP A 89 -1.36 -9.22 -7.63
C ASP A 89 -1.63 -8.33 -6.42
N VAL A 90 -0.91 -7.20 -6.29
CA VAL A 90 -1.02 -6.28 -5.14
C VAL A 90 -1.16 -4.83 -5.59
N LEU A 91 -1.87 -4.03 -4.81
CA LEU A 91 -1.86 -2.57 -4.96
C LEU A 91 -0.44 -2.03 -4.78
N ILE A 92 -0.01 -1.15 -5.67
CA ILE A 92 1.27 -0.45 -5.49
C ILE A 92 1.16 0.47 -4.28
N PRO A 93 2.05 0.37 -3.27
CA PRO A 93 2.04 1.25 -2.11
C PRO A 93 1.99 2.74 -2.49
N ARG A 94 1.09 3.49 -1.86
CA ARG A 94 0.90 4.92 -2.13
C ARG A 94 1.61 5.77 -1.07
N PRO A 95 2.23 6.90 -1.43
CA PRO A 95 2.81 7.83 -0.46
C PRO A 95 1.80 8.29 0.60
N ASP A 96 0.54 8.43 0.22
CA ASP A 96 -0.55 8.84 1.12
C ASP A 96 -0.74 7.86 2.29
N THR A 97 -0.45 6.57 2.10
CA THR A 97 -0.51 5.53 3.14
C THR A 97 0.56 5.74 4.24
N GLU A 98 1.60 6.53 3.99
CA GLU A 98 2.59 6.86 5.01
C GLU A 98 1.96 7.65 6.19
N VAL A 99 0.93 8.46 5.91
CA VAL A 99 0.16 9.18 6.95
C VAL A 99 -0.51 8.19 7.92
N LEU A 100 -1.00 7.05 7.42
CA LEU A 100 -1.57 6.00 8.26
C LEU A 100 -0.53 5.42 9.22
N ILE A 101 0.67 5.13 8.73
CA ILE A 101 1.78 4.61 9.53
C ILE A 101 2.21 5.62 10.61
N GLU A 102 2.40 6.88 10.23
CA GLU A 102 2.78 7.95 11.16
C GLU A 102 1.72 8.13 12.26
N THR A 103 0.44 8.06 11.88
CA THR A 103 -0.69 8.16 12.84
C THR A 103 -0.63 7.00 13.84
N ILE A 104 -0.38 5.77 13.39
CA ILE A 104 -0.29 4.60 14.28
C ILE A 104 0.91 4.73 15.22
N VAL A 105 2.08 5.04 14.68
CA VAL A 105 3.32 5.15 15.46
C VAL A 105 3.23 6.25 16.53
N ALA A 106 2.51 7.33 16.24
CA ALA A 106 2.26 8.42 17.20
C ALA A 106 1.18 8.10 18.22
N GLY A 107 0.19 7.26 17.84
CA GLY A 107 -0.96 6.93 18.69
C GLY A 107 -0.75 5.72 19.62
N GLU A 108 0.18 4.82 19.26
CA GLU A 108 0.42 3.58 19.98
C GLU A 108 1.66 3.67 20.89
N THR A 109 1.74 2.79 21.88
CA THR A 109 2.85 2.76 22.84
C THR A 109 4.12 2.14 22.24
N ASP A 110 5.28 2.40 22.85
CA ASP A 110 6.53 1.71 22.50
C ASP A 110 6.59 0.26 23.05
N GLY A 111 5.60 -0.13 23.83
CA GLY A 111 5.46 -1.47 24.40
C GLY A 111 5.12 -2.54 23.37
N PRO A 112 5.00 -3.82 23.81
CA PRO A 112 4.59 -4.90 22.93
C PRO A 112 3.10 -4.81 22.59
N GLU A 113 2.79 -4.50 21.34
CA GLU A 113 1.43 -4.44 20.82
C GLU A 113 1.14 -5.64 19.89
N ARG A 114 -0.11 -6.04 19.82
CA ARG A 114 -0.62 -7.04 18.87
C ARG A 114 -1.61 -6.40 17.94
N PHE A 115 -1.39 -6.53 16.66
CA PHE A 115 -2.27 -5.90 15.68
C PHE A 115 -2.57 -6.81 14.48
N CYS A 116 -3.59 -6.44 13.74
CA CYS A 116 -3.94 -7.07 12.47
C CYS A 116 -3.99 -6.02 11.37
N ASP A 117 -3.36 -6.32 10.24
CA ASP A 117 -3.44 -5.57 8.99
C ASP A 117 -4.42 -6.29 8.05
N LEU A 118 -5.59 -5.70 7.84
CA LEU A 118 -6.67 -6.26 7.03
C LEU A 118 -6.57 -5.75 5.59
N GLY A 119 -6.53 -6.68 4.63
CA GLY A 119 -6.20 -6.39 3.25
C GLY A 119 -4.73 -5.98 3.14
N THR A 120 -3.83 -6.81 3.67
CA THR A 120 -2.41 -6.47 3.80
C THR A 120 -1.71 -6.25 2.46
N GLY A 121 -2.26 -6.78 1.34
CA GLY A 121 -1.73 -6.63 -0.01
C GLY A 121 -0.25 -7.02 -0.10
N SER A 122 0.60 -6.08 -0.48
CA SER A 122 2.07 -6.28 -0.51
C SER A 122 2.71 -6.43 0.88
N GLY A 123 1.96 -6.27 1.97
CA GLY A 123 2.50 -6.25 3.33
C GLY A 123 3.27 -4.96 3.67
N CYS A 124 3.14 -3.91 2.89
CA CYS A 124 3.92 -2.67 3.08
C CYS A 124 3.66 -2.03 4.46
N ILE A 125 2.39 -1.90 4.90
CA ILE A 125 2.05 -1.38 6.23
C ILE A 125 2.62 -2.27 7.31
N LEU A 126 2.33 -3.56 7.23
CA LEU A 126 2.74 -4.58 8.20
C LEU A 126 4.27 -4.61 8.37
N SER A 127 5.02 -4.63 7.24
CA SER A 127 6.48 -4.69 7.27
C SER A 127 7.13 -3.44 7.85
N VAL A 128 6.56 -2.26 7.55
CA VAL A 128 7.07 -0.99 8.09
C VAL A 128 6.82 -0.91 9.59
N LEU A 129 5.58 -1.21 10.06
CA LEU A 129 5.24 -1.19 11.48
C LEU A 129 6.13 -2.14 12.29
N LEU A 130 6.31 -3.37 11.83
CA LEU A 130 7.19 -4.36 12.49
C LEU A 130 8.67 -3.96 12.46
N GLY A 131 9.10 -3.19 11.47
CA GLY A 131 10.46 -2.67 11.39
C GLY A 131 10.70 -1.47 12.30
N VAL A 132 9.71 -0.59 12.47
CA VAL A 132 9.78 0.59 13.36
C VAL A 132 9.58 0.20 14.82
N ARG A 133 8.75 -0.83 15.08
CA ARG A 133 8.40 -1.35 16.42
C ARG A 133 8.70 -2.86 16.51
N PRO A 134 9.95 -3.27 16.71
CA PRO A 134 10.33 -4.71 16.68
C PRO A 134 9.70 -5.54 17.80
N THR A 135 9.18 -4.91 18.85
CA THR A 135 8.46 -5.57 19.96
C THR A 135 7.03 -5.95 19.60
N TRP A 136 6.48 -5.33 18.56
CA TRP A 136 5.11 -5.58 18.12
C TRP A 136 4.95 -6.94 17.45
N ARG A 137 3.73 -7.44 17.41
CA ARG A 137 3.35 -8.69 16.73
C ARG A 137 2.19 -8.40 15.81
N GLY A 138 2.42 -8.49 14.50
CA GLY A 138 1.44 -8.24 13.46
C GLY A 138 0.96 -9.52 12.80
N ILE A 139 -0.31 -9.53 12.40
CA ILE A 139 -0.94 -10.54 11.55
C ILE A 139 -1.39 -9.83 10.29
N GLY A 140 -0.95 -10.29 9.12
CA GLY A 140 -1.46 -9.83 7.83
C GLY A 140 -2.56 -10.76 7.35
N ILE A 141 -3.71 -10.20 6.95
CA ILE A 141 -4.82 -10.96 6.36
C ILE A 141 -5.11 -10.40 4.99
N ASP A 142 -5.23 -11.28 4.01
CA ASP A 142 -5.68 -10.93 2.67
C ASP A 142 -6.54 -12.05 2.10
N ILE A 143 -7.47 -11.69 1.22
CA ILE A 143 -8.29 -12.67 0.50
C ILE A 143 -7.50 -13.37 -0.61
N SER A 144 -6.45 -12.72 -1.12
CA SER A 144 -5.59 -13.21 -2.21
C SER A 144 -4.37 -13.94 -1.67
N ILE A 145 -4.23 -15.22 -2.02
CA ILE A 145 -3.03 -15.99 -1.69
C ILE A 145 -1.80 -15.46 -2.45
N ASP A 146 -1.99 -14.92 -3.65
CA ASP A 146 -0.92 -14.35 -4.46
C ASP A 146 -0.40 -13.05 -3.82
N ALA A 147 -1.29 -12.21 -3.29
CA ALA A 147 -0.91 -11.04 -2.49
C ALA A 147 -0.11 -11.44 -1.24
N LEU A 148 -0.51 -12.49 -0.53
CA LEU A 148 0.22 -12.99 0.63
C LEU A 148 1.61 -13.53 0.27
N THR A 149 1.77 -14.07 -0.94
CA THR A 149 3.09 -14.50 -1.43
C THR A 149 4.02 -13.29 -1.57
N VAL A 150 3.52 -12.18 -2.11
CA VAL A 150 4.27 -10.91 -2.18
C VAL A 150 4.55 -10.35 -0.78
N ALA A 151 3.54 -10.36 0.12
CA ALA A 151 3.70 -9.90 1.49
C ALA A 151 4.77 -10.70 2.26
N GLN A 152 4.91 -11.99 1.99
CA GLN A 152 5.92 -12.85 2.61
C GLN A 152 7.35 -12.41 2.26
N GLU A 153 7.58 -11.91 1.04
CA GLU A 153 8.88 -11.37 0.63
C GLU A 153 9.23 -10.07 1.36
N ASN A 154 8.22 -9.25 1.66
CA ASN A 154 8.39 -7.92 2.26
C ASN A 154 8.42 -7.93 3.78
N CYS A 155 7.81 -8.93 4.41
CA CYS A 155 7.65 -8.98 5.85
C CYS A 155 8.75 -9.81 6.54
N PRO A 156 9.05 -9.54 7.84
CA PRO A 156 9.93 -10.40 8.62
C PRO A 156 9.42 -11.86 8.65
N THR A 157 10.32 -12.83 8.65
CA THR A 157 10.01 -14.28 8.59
C THR A 157 9.14 -14.80 9.74
N PHE A 158 9.07 -14.08 10.85
CA PHE A 158 8.21 -14.42 12.00
C PHE A 158 6.78 -13.86 11.89
N THR A 159 6.46 -13.17 10.80
CA THR A 159 5.14 -12.57 10.58
C THR A 159 4.11 -13.66 10.26
N SER A 160 2.94 -13.57 10.87
CA SER A 160 1.81 -14.45 10.54
C SER A 160 1.02 -13.86 9.38
N LEU A 161 0.90 -14.62 8.29
CA LEU A 161 0.07 -14.26 7.13
C LEU A 161 -1.06 -15.28 6.98
N MET A 162 -2.29 -14.82 6.77
CA MET A 162 -3.48 -15.66 6.75
C MET A 162 -4.36 -15.31 5.54
N CYS A 163 -4.70 -16.33 4.72
CA CYS A 163 -5.61 -16.16 3.59
C CYS A 163 -7.05 -16.28 4.09
N ALA A 164 -7.77 -15.16 4.13
CA ALA A 164 -9.17 -15.12 4.58
C ALA A 164 -9.86 -13.80 4.16
N ASP A 165 -11.19 -13.81 4.13
CA ASP A 165 -11.97 -12.58 3.96
C ASP A 165 -12.07 -11.85 5.29
N MET A 166 -11.41 -10.70 5.38
CA MET A 166 -11.43 -9.79 6.52
C MET A 166 -11.15 -10.53 7.85
N PHE A 167 -12.14 -10.65 8.73
CA PHE A 167 -12.02 -11.22 10.07
C PHE A 167 -12.22 -12.73 10.16
N GLU A 168 -12.43 -13.44 9.05
CA GLU A 168 -12.83 -14.88 9.11
C GLU A 168 -11.75 -15.79 9.68
N ALA A 169 -10.48 -15.42 9.54
CA ALA A 169 -9.37 -16.14 10.14
C ALA A 169 -9.21 -15.87 11.65
N LEU A 170 -9.87 -14.84 12.19
CA LEU A 170 -9.73 -14.42 13.58
C LEU A 170 -10.88 -14.97 14.43
N LYS A 171 -10.53 -15.64 15.53
CA LYS A 171 -11.51 -16.07 16.52
C LYS A 171 -11.88 -14.92 17.44
N ALA A 172 -13.16 -14.83 17.81
CA ALA A 172 -13.61 -13.92 18.85
C ALA A 172 -12.82 -14.14 20.17
N GLY A 173 -12.48 -13.06 20.86
CA GLY A 173 -11.66 -13.10 22.07
C GLY A 173 -10.14 -13.06 21.80
N GLN A 174 -9.69 -12.96 20.56
CA GLN A 174 -8.30 -12.55 20.27
C GLN A 174 -8.14 -11.08 20.65
N LEU A 175 -7.29 -10.83 21.65
CA LEU A 175 -7.16 -9.51 22.23
C LEU A 175 -6.07 -8.73 21.48
N LEU A 176 -6.44 -8.12 20.36
CA LEU A 176 -5.61 -7.20 19.63
C LEU A 176 -5.66 -5.81 20.28
N ASP A 177 -4.56 -5.10 20.21
CA ASP A 177 -4.45 -3.72 20.67
C ASP A 177 -5.03 -2.77 19.61
N PHE A 178 -4.78 -3.08 18.34
CA PHE A 178 -5.39 -2.32 17.24
C PHE A 178 -5.59 -3.16 15.96
N VAL A 179 -6.42 -2.65 15.08
CA VAL A 179 -6.61 -3.11 13.70
C VAL A 179 -6.24 -1.98 12.77
N VAL A 180 -5.46 -2.26 11.75
CA VAL A 180 -5.14 -1.33 10.67
C VAL A 180 -5.66 -1.86 9.35
N SER A 181 -6.05 -0.97 8.46
CA SER A 181 -6.44 -1.32 7.08
C SER A 181 -6.28 -0.12 6.14
N ASN A 182 -5.80 -0.38 4.95
CA ASN A 182 -6.06 0.44 3.77
C ASN A 182 -7.03 -0.34 2.88
N PRO A 183 -8.34 -0.31 3.17
CA PRO A 183 -9.30 -1.14 2.49
C PRO A 183 -9.67 -0.56 1.13
N PRO A 184 -10.17 -1.37 0.19
CA PRO A 184 -10.74 -0.86 -1.06
C PRO A 184 -11.87 0.14 -0.76
N TYR A 185 -11.80 1.33 -1.36
CA TYR A 185 -12.74 2.41 -1.08
C TYR A 185 -13.30 3.09 -2.35
N VAL A 186 -12.84 2.70 -3.53
CA VAL A 186 -13.30 3.29 -4.78
C VAL A 186 -14.72 2.80 -5.08
N THR A 187 -15.62 3.71 -5.39
CA THR A 187 -16.98 3.36 -5.77
C THR A 187 -17.04 2.76 -7.17
N TRP A 188 -18.06 1.96 -7.47
CA TRP A 188 -18.25 1.41 -8.82
C TRP A 188 -18.30 2.47 -9.93
N LYS A 189 -18.79 3.66 -9.61
CA LYS A 189 -18.82 4.77 -10.55
C LYS A 189 -17.40 5.31 -10.82
N GLU A 190 -16.61 5.47 -9.78
CA GLU A 190 -15.25 6.02 -9.88
C GLU A 190 -14.27 5.03 -10.52
N LEU A 191 -14.51 3.71 -10.40
CA LEU A 191 -13.64 2.69 -11.01
C LEU A 191 -13.45 2.91 -12.52
N ALA A 192 -14.50 3.36 -13.23
CA ALA A 192 -14.43 3.62 -14.66
C ALA A 192 -13.59 4.86 -15.02
N ASP A 193 -13.47 5.80 -14.09
CA ASP A 193 -12.81 7.10 -14.27
C ASP A 193 -11.37 7.10 -13.71
N LEU A 194 -10.89 5.98 -13.18
CA LEU A 194 -9.52 5.86 -12.69
C LEU A 194 -8.48 6.06 -13.79
N ASP A 195 -7.29 6.51 -13.40
CA ASP A 195 -6.13 6.53 -14.29
C ASP A 195 -5.97 5.15 -14.95
N PRO A 196 -5.78 5.08 -16.27
CA PRO A 196 -5.62 3.81 -16.99
C PRO A 196 -4.55 2.88 -16.39
N GLN A 197 -3.46 3.42 -15.84
CA GLN A 197 -2.44 2.61 -15.19
C GLN A 197 -2.98 1.86 -13.95
N VAL A 198 -3.88 2.50 -13.21
CA VAL A 198 -4.52 1.89 -12.03
C VAL A 198 -5.62 0.94 -12.48
N ARG A 199 -6.53 1.43 -13.33
CA ARG A 199 -7.71 0.68 -13.77
C ARG A 199 -7.38 -0.61 -14.50
N ASP A 200 -6.39 -0.57 -15.39
CA ASP A 200 -6.12 -1.65 -16.35
C ASP A 200 -5.03 -2.62 -15.85
N PHE A 201 -4.25 -2.24 -14.83
CA PHE A 201 -3.11 -3.04 -14.37
C PHE A 201 -3.15 -3.41 -12.89
N GLU A 202 -3.79 -2.62 -12.01
CA GLU A 202 -3.84 -2.96 -10.60
C GLU A 202 -5.04 -3.87 -10.28
N PRO A 203 -4.96 -4.74 -9.25
CA PRO A 203 -6.00 -5.73 -9.01
C PRO A 203 -7.30 -5.05 -8.56
N HIS A 204 -8.39 -5.28 -9.29
CA HIS A 204 -9.70 -4.69 -9.00
C HIS A 204 -10.20 -4.99 -7.57
N VAL A 205 -9.85 -6.16 -7.02
CA VAL A 205 -10.21 -6.53 -5.64
C VAL A 205 -9.60 -5.58 -4.61
N ALA A 206 -8.48 -4.95 -4.90
CA ALA A 206 -7.83 -3.97 -4.04
C ALA A 206 -8.39 -2.54 -4.19
N LEU A 207 -9.29 -2.31 -5.17
CA LEU A 207 -9.86 -1.00 -5.47
C LEU A 207 -11.35 -0.92 -5.11
N ASP A 208 -12.13 -1.97 -5.37
CA ASP A 208 -13.59 -2.00 -5.31
C ASP A 208 -14.12 -1.93 -3.86
N GLY A 209 -14.52 -0.74 -3.44
CA GLY A 209 -15.17 -0.45 -2.15
C GLY A 209 -16.69 -0.66 -2.15
N GLY A 210 -17.27 -1.13 -3.27
CA GLY A 210 -18.72 -1.28 -3.43
C GLY A 210 -19.40 -0.03 -3.96
N PRO A 211 -20.74 -0.02 -3.95
CA PRO A 211 -21.53 1.04 -4.61
C PRO A 211 -21.29 2.45 -4.04
N ASP A 212 -20.94 2.55 -2.76
CA ASP A 212 -20.70 3.82 -2.05
C ASP A 212 -19.31 3.92 -1.39
N GLY A 213 -18.41 2.95 -1.66
CA GLY A 213 -17.05 2.95 -1.13
C GLY A 213 -16.95 2.66 0.38
N LEU A 214 -18.04 2.28 1.05
CA LEU A 214 -18.09 2.13 2.51
C LEU A 214 -18.21 0.67 3.00
N ARG A 215 -18.21 -0.28 2.08
CA ARG A 215 -18.42 -1.71 2.38
C ARG A 215 -17.48 -2.22 3.47
N PHE A 216 -16.20 -2.01 3.32
CA PHE A 216 -15.19 -2.53 4.24
C PHE A 216 -15.18 -1.80 5.57
N TYR A 217 -15.40 -0.48 5.59
CA TYR A 217 -15.50 0.28 6.83
C TYR A 217 -16.66 -0.19 7.71
N ARG A 218 -17.83 -0.50 7.10
CA ARG A 218 -18.96 -1.11 7.83
C ARG A 218 -18.59 -2.45 8.42
N THR A 219 -17.90 -3.31 7.66
CA THR A 219 -17.43 -4.61 8.14
C THR A 219 -16.45 -4.44 9.29
N ILE A 220 -15.49 -3.52 9.19
CA ILE A 220 -14.53 -3.22 10.26
C ILE A 220 -15.27 -2.72 11.51
N ALA A 221 -16.14 -1.72 11.36
CA ALA A 221 -16.87 -1.13 12.48
C ALA A 221 -17.74 -2.17 13.23
N GLN A 222 -18.32 -3.13 12.50
CA GLN A 222 -19.17 -4.16 13.06
C GLN A 222 -18.38 -5.33 13.70
N ARG A 223 -17.27 -5.76 13.09
CA ARG A 223 -16.59 -7.02 13.44
C ARG A 223 -15.34 -6.83 14.30
N ALA A 224 -14.63 -5.70 14.18
CA ALA A 224 -13.41 -5.46 14.95
C ALA A 224 -13.62 -5.51 16.49
N PRO A 225 -14.77 -5.09 17.06
CA PRO A 225 -15.04 -5.22 18.48
C PRO A 225 -14.84 -6.65 19.04
N ALA A 226 -15.15 -7.67 18.27
CA ALA A 226 -15.03 -9.07 18.71
C ALA A 226 -13.58 -9.55 18.90
N VAL A 227 -12.60 -8.86 18.31
CA VAL A 227 -11.19 -9.24 18.34
C VAL A 227 -10.31 -8.23 19.09
N LEU A 228 -10.82 -7.04 19.36
CA LEU A 228 -10.12 -5.97 20.07
C LEU A 228 -10.26 -6.09 21.60
N LYS A 229 -9.23 -5.67 22.30
CA LYS A 229 -9.32 -5.37 23.73
C LYS A 229 -10.28 -4.20 23.98
N SER A 230 -10.79 -4.07 25.20
CA SER A 230 -11.38 -2.80 25.64
C SER A 230 -10.32 -1.68 25.56
N GLY A 231 -10.66 -0.57 24.96
CA GLY A 231 -9.73 0.51 24.62
C GLY A 231 -8.92 0.26 23.33
N GLY A 232 -9.14 -0.87 22.66
CA GLY A 232 -8.50 -1.18 21.39
C GLY A 232 -8.93 -0.22 20.26
N ARG A 233 -8.09 -0.04 19.26
CA ARG A 233 -8.23 1.01 18.24
C ARG A 233 -8.35 0.45 16.84
N VAL A 234 -8.95 1.24 15.96
CA VAL A 234 -8.88 1.04 14.52
C VAL A 234 -8.20 2.23 13.86
N TYR A 235 -7.47 1.93 12.79
CA TYR A 235 -6.81 2.90 11.92
C TYR A 235 -7.15 2.52 10.48
N CYS A 236 -7.89 3.38 9.79
CA CYS A 236 -8.30 3.12 8.41
C CYS A 236 -7.85 4.26 7.50
N GLU A 237 -7.14 3.93 6.42
CA GLU A 237 -7.00 4.87 5.32
C GLU A 237 -8.36 5.10 4.66
N ILE A 238 -8.59 6.33 4.17
CA ILE A 238 -9.84 6.73 3.52
C ILE A 238 -9.58 7.53 2.24
N GLY A 239 -10.52 7.50 1.31
CA GLY A 239 -10.54 8.43 0.19
C GLY A 239 -10.73 9.87 0.65
N SER A 240 -10.19 10.84 -0.10
CA SER A 240 -10.24 12.28 0.24
C SER A 240 -11.67 12.81 0.43
N GLU A 241 -12.64 12.24 -0.28
CA GLU A 241 -14.04 12.64 -0.19
C GLU A 241 -14.81 11.94 0.94
N GLN A 242 -14.19 10.96 1.60
CA GLN A 242 -14.85 10.15 2.64
C GLN A 242 -14.67 10.68 4.07
N GLY A 243 -14.15 11.91 4.22
CA GLY A 243 -13.82 12.52 5.50
C GLY A 243 -15.01 12.72 6.46
N HIS A 244 -16.25 12.60 6.00
CA HIS A 244 -17.47 12.62 6.82
C HIS A 244 -18.11 11.23 6.89
N SER A 245 -18.26 10.56 5.75
CA SER A 245 -19.01 9.30 5.65
C SER A 245 -18.37 8.16 6.46
N VAL A 246 -17.04 8.04 6.49
CA VAL A 246 -16.38 6.98 7.26
C VAL A 246 -16.45 7.24 8.78
N PRO A 247 -16.17 8.45 9.32
CA PRO A 247 -16.45 8.75 10.72
C PRO A 247 -17.89 8.44 11.15
N ASP A 248 -18.88 8.76 10.30
CA ASP A 248 -20.29 8.46 10.59
C ASP A 248 -20.57 6.97 10.70
N VAL A 249 -19.90 6.13 9.88
CA VAL A 249 -19.98 4.67 10.00
C VAL A 249 -19.50 4.23 11.39
N PHE A 250 -18.34 4.66 11.86
CA PHE A 250 -17.82 4.27 13.17
C PHE A 250 -18.69 4.81 14.31
N THR A 251 -19.12 6.06 14.24
CA THR A 251 -20.01 6.68 15.24
C THR A 251 -21.33 5.92 15.37
N SER A 252 -21.95 5.53 14.25
CA SER A 252 -23.21 4.77 14.24
C SER A 252 -23.09 3.36 14.85
N HIS A 253 -21.86 2.80 14.87
CA HIS A 253 -21.52 1.51 15.49
C HIS A 253 -20.98 1.68 16.92
N LYS A 254 -21.20 2.82 17.57
CA LYS A 254 -20.84 3.09 18.98
C LYS A 254 -19.33 3.10 19.26
N TRP A 255 -18.52 3.44 18.28
CA TRP A 255 -17.11 3.71 18.50
C TRP A 255 -16.91 5.10 19.12
N CYS A 256 -15.95 5.22 20.03
CA CYS A 256 -15.60 6.45 20.71
C CYS A 256 -14.35 7.10 20.08
N ASN A 257 -14.13 8.37 20.40
CA ASN A 257 -12.93 9.12 19.96
C ASN A 257 -12.68 8.96 18.44
N VAL A 258 -13.77 9.08 17.66
CA VAL A 258 -13.67 9.01 16.20
C VAL A 258 -13.02 10.30 15.70
N ASN A 259 -11.83 10.19 15.13
CA ASN A 259 -11.06 11.34 14.64
C ASN A 259 -10.70 11.11 13.15
N MET A 260 -10.62 12.21 12.40
CA MET A 260 -10.16 12.22 11.02
C MET A 260 -8.87 13.03 10.92
N ILE A 261 -7.82 12.39 10.38
CA ILE A 261 -6.49 12.96 10.19
C ILE A 261 -6.34 13.33 8.71
N ARG A 262 -5.69 14.46 8.46
CA ARG A 262 -5.43 14.98 7.13
C ARG A 262 -3.97 14.77 6.73
N ASP A 263 -3.74 14.64 5.42
CA ASP A 263 -2.40 14.68 4.84
C ASP A 263 -1.82 16.11 4.85
N LEU A 264 -0.57 16.26 4.42
CA LEU A 264 0.11 17.56 4.35
C LEU A 264 -0.54 18.54 3.37
N ALA A 265 -1.35 18.05 2.44
CA ALA A 265 -2.14 18.88 1.52
C ALA A 265 -3.51 19.27 2.12
N GLY A 266 -3.80 18.87 3.37
CA GLY A 266 -5.04 19.17 4.07
C GLY A 266 -6.22 18.27 3.68
N ARG A 267 -6.01 17.18 2.92
CA ARG A 267 -7.06 16.26 2.50
C ARG A 267 -7.29 15.18 3.56
N PRO A 268 -8.54 14.77 3.82
CA PRO A 268 -8.83 13.61 4.68
C PRO A 268 -8.07 12.37 4.21
N ARG A 269 -7.42 11.65 5.14
CA ARG A 269 -6.63 10.49 4.77
C ARG A 269 -6.73 9.31 5.73
N VAL A 270 -6.88 9.55 7.02
CA VAL A 270 -6.99 8.49 8.02
C VAL A 270 -8.16 8.75 8.97
N VAL A 271 -8.91 7.71 9.27
CA VAL A 271 -9.88 7.70 10.37
C VAL A 271 -9.37 6.78 11.47
N THR A 272 -9.42 7.28 12.70
CA THR A 272 -9.13 6.51 13.91
C THR A 272 -10.37 6.45 14.79
N ALA A 273 -10.58 5.33 15.48
CA ALA A 273 -11.64 5.20 16.46
C ALA A 273 -11.24 4.22 17.56
N THR A 274 -11.81 4.38 18.77
CA THR A 274 -11.53 3.56 19.95
C THR A 274 -12.76 2.72 20.31
N TRP A 275 -12.56 1.43 20.55
CA TRP A 275 -13.58 0.55 21.08
C TRP A 275 -13.59 0.62 22.60
N ALA A 276 -14.64 1.19 23.20
CA ALA A 276 -14.72 1.36 24.66
C ALA A 276 -15.01 0.02 25.41
N GLY A 277 -15.35 -1.07 24.69
CA GLY A 277 -15.85 -2.32 25.29
C GLY A 277 -17.36 -2.28 25.53
N ASP A 278 -17.95 -3.45 25.78
CA ASP A 278 -19.39 -3.61 25.92
C ASP A 278 -19.99 -2.89 27.16
N SER A 279 -19.14 -2.45 28.10
CA SER A 279 -19.55 -1.90 29.40
C SER A 279 -19.45 -0.38 29.51
N PHE A 280 -18.99 0.32 28.48
CA PHE A 280 -18.81 1.78 28.51
C PHE A 280 -19.64 2.46 27.43
N SER A 281 -20.37 3.51 27.84
CA SER A 281 -20.92 4.54 26.94
C SER A 281 -19.87 5.65 26.77
N CYS A 282 -19.68 6.12 25.54
CA CYS A 282 -18.82 7.27 25.21
C CYS A 282 -19.33 8.56 25.83
#